data_e46e0e003d3ccc6c56f0ee1064ffabd9
#
_entry.id   e46e0e003d3ccc6c56f0ee1064ffabd9
#
_cell.length_a   1.000
_cell.length_b   1.000
_cell.length_c   1.000
_cell.angle_alpha   90.00
_cell.angle_beta   90.00
_cell.angle_gamma   90.00
#
_symmetry.space_group_name_H-M   'P 1'
#
loop_
_entity.id
_entity.type
_entity.pdbx_description
1 polymer ?
#
loop_
_entity_poly.entity_id
_entity_poly.type
_entity_poly.pdbx_seq_one_letter_code
_entity_poly.pdbx_strand_id
1 'polypeptide(L)'
;MENLPKSERLRGRSAVSALMSKGRWGFSHGLKYCYLRKDPPEGVNRIMVSVPKRFFKRAVKRNLLKRRLREAYRTQKELLGPSSIDVLFLYNSKEVLDFLSIKEEVASVLKKISDEG
;
A
#
# COMPACT_ATOMS: atom_id res chain seq x y z
N MET A 1 0.50 11.72 -16.26
CA MET A 1 0.65 10.54 -15.38
C MET A 1 -0.72 10.01 -14.97
N GLU A 2 -0.95 8.74 -15.20
CA GLU A 2 -2.21 8.13 -14.81
C GLU A 2 -2.28 7.96 -13.30
N ASN A 3 -3.46 8.20 -12.75
CA ASN A 3 -3.69 7.99 -11.33
C ASN A 3 -4.39 6.66 -11.10
N LEU A 4 -4.18 6.10 -9.92
CA LEU A 4 -4.91 4.91 -9.51
C LEU A 4 -6.41 5.24 -9.47
N PRO A 5 -7.28 4.40 -10.08
CA PRO A 5 -8.73 4.65 -10.06
C PRO A 5 -9.28 4.77 -8.64
N LYS A 6 -10.32 5.59 -8.49
CA LYS A 6 -10.95 5.79 -7.18
C LYS A 6 -11.47 4.49 -6.57
N SER A 7 -11.95 3.57 -7.39
CA SER A 7 -12.45 2.27 -6.93
C SER A 7 -11.37 1.40 -6.29
N GLU A 8 -10.10 1.67 -6.61
CA GLU A 8 -8.96 0.92 -6.07
C GLU A 8 -8.28 1.66 -4.92
N ARG A 9 -8.82 2.77 -4.47
CA ARG A 9 -8.30 3.52 -3.32
C ARG A 9 -9.15 3.22 -2.10
N LEU A 10 -8.48 2.76 -1.05
CA LEU A 10 -9.17 2.50 0.22
C LEU A 10 -9.48 3.82 0.91
N ARG A 11 -10.74 4.03 1.23
CA ARG A 11 -11.22 5.23 1.91
C ARG A 11 -12.29 4.88 2.91
N GLY A 12 -12.55 5.84 3.79
CA GLY A 12 -13.61 5.73 4.76
C GLY A 12 -13.12 5.19 6.07
N ARG A 13 -13.69 5.74 7.12
CA ARG A 13 -13.27 5.46 8.49
C ARG A 13 -13.48 4.00 8.86
N SER A 14 -14.62 3.43 8.47
CA SER A 14 -14.95 2.03 8.79
C SER A 14 -14.00 1.04 8.12
N ALA A 15 -13.71 1.26 6.84
CA ALA A 15 -12.84 0.36 6.09
C ALA A 15 -11.40 0.42 6.61
N VAL A 16 -10.89 1.62 6.88
CA VAL A 16 -9.56 1.83 7.42
C VAL A 16 -9.45 1.22 8.81
N SER A 17 -10.45 1.44 9.67
CA SER A 17 -10.49 0.89 11.02
C SER A 17 -10.50 -0.63 11.00
N ALA A 18 -11.29 -1.24 10.12
CA ALA A 18 -11.34 -2.69 9.98
C ALA A 18 -9.98 -3.24 9.53
N LEU A 19 -9.34 -2.59 8.57
CA LEU A 19 -8.03 -3.00 8.09
C LEU A 19 -7.01 -2.97 9.23
N MET A 20 -6.96 -1.87 9.98
CA MET A 20 -5.96 -1.71 11.04
C MET A 20 -6.19 -2.64 12.23
N SER A 21 -7.44 -2.98 12.54
CA SER A 21 -7.75 -3.83 13.70
C SER A 21 -7.75 -5.33 13.38
N LYS A 22 -8.14 -5.70 12.16
CA LYS A 22 -8.30 -7.11 11.77
C LYS A 22 -7.25 -7.59 10.76
N GLY A 23 -6.51 -6.67 10.15
CA GLY A 23 -5.54 -7.01 9.12
C GLY A 23 -4.29 -7.67 9.68
N ARG A 24 -3.55 -8.29 8.78
CA ARG A 24 -2.25 -8.90 9.10
C ARG A 24 -1.14 -7.90 8.78
N TRP A 25 -0.24 -7.73 9.74
CA TRP A 25 0.87 -6.79 9.62
C TRP A 25 2.15 -7.51 9.22
N GLY A 26 3.00 -6.83 8.47
CA GLY A 26 4.30 -7.35 8.10
C GLY A 26 5.27 -6.23 7.73
N PHE A 27 6.50 -6.62 7.43
CA PHE A 27 7.57 -5.69 7.08
C PHE A 27 8.27 -6.13 5.81
N SER A 28 8.77 -5.16 5.06
CA SER A 28 9.65 -5.36 3.93
C SER A 28 10.61 -4.18 3.90
N HIS A 29 11.80 -4.34 4.43
CA HIS A 29 12.84 -3.29 4.49
C HIS A 29 12.28 -1.91 4.87
N GLY A 30 12.12 -1.02 3.90
CA GLY A 30 11.65 0.35 4.12
C GLY A 30 10.13 0.52 4.19
N LEU A 31 9.36 -0.56 4.12
CA LEU A 31 7.90 -0.52 4.20
C LEU A 31 7.37 -1.41 5.30
N LYS A 32 6.35 -0.91 5.97
CA LYS A 32 5.50 -1.71 6.84
C LYS A 32 4.17 -1.83 6.11
N TYR A 33 3.51 -2.96 6.21
CA TYR A 33 2.24 -3.15 5.52
C TYR A 33 1.24 -3.87 6.39
N CYS A 34 -0.04 -3.69 6.04
CA CYS A 34 -1.14 -4.38 6.67
C CYS A 34 -2.13 -4.74 5.58
N TYR A 35 -2.64 -5.97 5.59
CA TYR A 35 -3.63 -6.36 4.59
C TYR A 35 -4.77 -7.15 5.22
N LEU A 36 -5.93 -7.07 4.58
CA LEU A 36 -7.13 -7.76 5.02
C LEU A 36 -7.87 -8.31 3.81
N ARG A 37 -8.08 -9.63 3.79
CA ARG A 37 -8.91 -10.25 2.77
C ARG A 37 -10.38 -10.05 3.15
N LYS A 38 -11.19 -9.70 2.18
CA LYS A 38 -12.60 -9.42 2.43
C LYS A 38 -13.44 -10.66 2.24
N ASP A 39 -14.39 -10.85 3.16
CA ASP A 39 -15.34 -11.95 3.11
C ASP A 39 -16.73 -11.38 3.46
N PRO A 40 -17.67 -11.36 2.53
CA PRO A 40 -17.58 -11.91 1.17
C PRO A 40 -16.71 -11.04 0.24
N PRO A 41 -16.16 -11.64 -0.83
CA PRO A 41 -15.31 -10.90 -1.76
C PRO A 41 -16.08 -9.80 -2.48
N GLU A 42 -15.42 -8.64 -2.64
CA GLU A 42 -16.01 -7.50 -3.36
C GLU A 42 -15.49 -7.36 -4.79
N GLY A 43 -14.54 -8.21 -5.18
CA GLY A 43 -14.04 -8.24 -6.54
C GLY A 43 -13.03 -7.17 -6.91
N VAL A 44 -12.53 -6.42 -5.93
CA VAL A 44 -11.56 -5.36 -6.17
C VAL A 44 -10.57 -5.28 -5.03
N ASN A 45 -9.30 -5.08 -5.38
CA ASN A 45 -8.24 -4.80 -4.41
C ASN A 45 -8.18 -3.29 -4.23
N ARG A 46 -8.06 -2.83 -2.99
CA ARG A 46 -7.95 -1.41 -2.68
C ARG A 46 -6.72 -1.17 -1.84
N ILE A 47 -6.06 -0.04 -2.07
CA ILE A 47 -4.87 0.31 -1.32
C ILE A 47 -4.98 1.69 -0.68
N MET A 48 -4.19 1.86 0.37
CA MET A 48 -3.98 3.10 1.06
C MET A 48 -2.49 3.26 1.27
N VAL A 49 -1.97 4.48 1.12
CA VAL A 49 -0.56 4.76 1.36
C VAL A 49 -0.43 5.81 2.45
N SER A 50 0.58 5.66 3.29
CA SER A 50 0.83 6.58 4.39
C SER A 50 2.32 6.84 4.53
N VAL A 51 2.67 8.13 4.69
CA VAL A 51 4.04 8.55 4.96
C VAL A 51 4.01 9.39 6.24
N PRO A 52 4.52 8.86 7.36
CA PRO A 52 4.41 9.55 8.64
C PRO A 52 5.15 10.88 8.71
N LYS A 53 4.54 11.84 9.39
CA LYS A 53 5.15 13.16 9.63
C LYS A 53 6.44 13.07 10.42
N ARG A 54 6.59 12.08 11.28
CA ARG A 54 7.80 11.91 12.09
C ARG A 54 9.06 11.71 11.24
N PHE A 55 8.90 11.16 10.04
CA PHE A 55 10.03 10.96 9.12
C PHE A 55 10.24 12.16 8.21
N PHE A 56 9.16 12.79 7.77
CA PHE A 56 9.21 13.89 6.81
C PHE A 56 8.23 14.97 7.21
N LYS A 57 8.73 16.04 7.78
CA LYS A 57 7.90 17.15 8.25
C LYS A 57 7.23 17.93 7.12
N ARG A 58 7.91 18.03 5.97
CA ARG A 58 7.39 18.78 4.83
C ARG A 58 6.40 17.96 4.02
N ALA A 59 5.23 18.54 3.79
CA ALA A 59 4.17 17.89 3.02
C ALA A 59 4.61 17.55 1.59
N VAL A 60 5.47 18.38 0.99
CA VAL A 60 5.98 18.15 -0.37
C VAL A 60 6.68 16.80 -0.48
N LYS A 61 7.53 16.47 0.49
CA LYS A 61 8.24 15.19 0.50
C LYS A 61 7.29 14.02 0.75
N ARG A 62 6.35 14.18 1.68
CA ARG A 62 5.37 13.14 1.95
C ARG A 62 4.52 12.85 0.70
N ASN A 63 4.08 13.90 0.02
CA ASN A 63 3.27 13.75 -1.19
C ASN A 63 4.05 13.08 -2.33
N LEU A 64 5.33 13.41 -2.47
CA LEU A 64 6.20 12.77 -3.44
C LEU A 64 6.29 11.26 -3.19
N LEU A 65 6.53 10.86 -1.95
CA LEU A 65 6.65 9.45 -1.59
C LEU A 65 5.32 8.70 -1.72
N LYS A 66 4.21 9.34 -1.36
CA LYS A 66 2.88 8.77 -1.57
C LYS A 66 2.62 8.50 -3.05
N ARG A 67 3.01 9.44 -3.92
CA ARG A 67 2.87 9.29 -5.36
C ARG A 67 3.70 8.12 -5.87
N ARG A 68 4.95 8.00 -5.41
CA ARG A 68 5.82 6.88 -5.78
C ARG A 68 5.24 5.54 -5.35
N LEU A 69 4.68 5.47 -4.14
CA LEU A 69 4.04 4.26 -3.65
C LEU A 69 2.84 3.85 -4.50
N ARG A 70 1.96 4.80 -4.82
CA ARG A 70 0.78 4.53 -5.65
C ARG A 70 1.18 4.08 -7.06
N GLU A 71 2.18 4.74 -7.63
CA GLU A 71 2.66 4.39 -8.97
C GLU A 71 3.34 3.03 -8.97
N ALA A 72 4.11 2.73 -7.94
CA ALA A 72 4.74 1.41 -7.78
C ALA A 72 3.71 0.30 -7.71
N TYR A 73 2.60 0.53 -7.02
CA TYR A 73 1.51 -0.44 -6.97
C TYR A 73 0.80 -0.51 -8.33
N ARG A 74 0.42 0.64 -8.90
CA ARG A 74 -0.35 0.68 -10.15
C ARG A 74 0.35 -0.07 -11.29
N THR A 75 1.66 0.05 -11.40
CA THR A 75 2.43 -0.54 -12.50
C THR A 75 2.70 -2.04 -12.33
N GLN A 76 2.37 -2.62 -11.19
CA GLN A 76 2.61 -4.05 -10.93
C GLN A 76 1.52 -4.69 -10.08
N LYS A 77 0.33 -4.15 -10.12
CA LYS A 77 -0.79 -4.65 -9.30
C LYS A 77 -1.21 -6.07 -9.65
N GLU A 78 -0.86 -6.56 -10.83
CA GLU A 78 -1.12 -7.93 -11.25
C GLU A 78 -0.38 -8.96 -10.40
N LEU A 79 0.67 -8.55 -9.68
CA LEU A 79 1.35 -9.44 -8.74
C LEU A 79 0.46 -9.87 -7.59
N LEU A 80 -0.52 -9.04 -7.24
CA LEU A 80 -1.51 -9.38 -6.23
C LEU A 80 -2.62 -10.25 -6.80
N GLY A 81 -2.87 -10.12 -8.09
CA GLY A 81 -3.88 -10.89 -8.80
C GLY A 81 -5.32 -10.41 -8.55
N PRO A 82 -6.29 -11.02 -9.23
CA PRO A 82 -7.70 -10.70 -9.03
C PRO A 82 -8.17 -11.29 -7.69
N SER A 83 -8.42 -10.42 -6.74
CA SER A 83 -8.87 -10.83 -5.41
C SER A 83 -9.62 -9.67 -4.76
N SER A 84 -9.88 -9.76 -3.49
CA SER A 84 -10.59 -8.71 -2.76
C SER A 84 -9.83 -8.43 -1.48
N ILE A 85 -8.75 -7.68 -1.61
CA ILE A 85 -7.82 -7.41 -0.51
C ILE A 85 -7.67 -5.91 -0.33
N ASP A 86 -7.76 -5.45 0.93
CA ASP A 86 -7.40 -4.09 1.30
C ASP A 86 -5.96 -4.11 1.82
N VAL A 87 -5.12 -3.20 1.35
CA VAL A 87 -3.71 -3.14 1.72
C VAL A 87 -3.34 -1.71 2.12
N LEU A 88 -2.65 -1.59 3.24
CA LEU A 88 -2.00 -0.36 3.66
C LEU A 88 -0.50 -0.50 3.42
N PHE A 89 0.09 0.46 2.70
CA PHE A 89 1.53 0.60 2.60
C PHE A 89 1.96 1.77 3.48
N LEU A 90 2.74 1.49 4.51
CA LEU A 90 3.22 2.48 5.45
C LEU A 90 4.72 2.66 5.27
N TYR A 91 5.13 3.87 4.89
CA TYR A 91 6.54 4.19 4.70
C TYR A 91 7.25 4.16 6.04
N ASN A 92 8.34 3.39 6.12
CA ASN A 92 9.04 3.15 7.37
C ASN A 92 10.54 3.37 7.22
N SER A 93 10.91 4.56 6.75
CA SER A 93 12.30 4.95 6.52
C SER A 93 12.43 6.47 6.61
N LYS A 94 13.58 6.93 7.07
CA LYS A 94 13.91 8.35 7.08
C LYS A 94 14.49 8.81 5.76
N GLU A 95 14.79 7.88 4.87
CA GLU A 95 15.39 8.18 3.56
C GLU A 95 14.33 8.41 2.50
N VAL A 96 14.61 9.32 1.58
CA VAL A 96 13.77 9.53 0.40
C VAL A 96 14.21 8.54 -0.66
N LEU A 97 13.58 7.37 -0.67
CA LEU A 97 13.91 6.32 -1.62
C LEU A 97 13.45 6.69 -3.02
N ASP A 98 14.25 6.30 -4.02
CA ASP A 98 13.87 6.55 -5.40
C ASP A 98 12.74 5.61 -5.82
N PHE A 99 12.18 5.86 -7.00
CA PHE A 99 11.03 5.09 -7.47
C PHE A 99 11.35 3.61 -7.63
N LEU A 100 12.52 3.28 -8.18
CA LEU A 100 12.88 1.88 -8.42
C LEU A 100 13.01 1.11 -7.11
N SER A 101 13.61 1.72 -6.10
CA SER A 101 13.73 1.10 -4.77
C SER A 101 12.35 0.86 -4.17
N ILE A 102 11.45 1.85 -4.25
CA ILE A 102 10.09 1.71 -3.76
C ILE A 102 9.34 0.64 -4.53
N LYS A 103 9.54 0.58 -5.85
CA LYS A 103 8.88 -0.43 -6.69
C LYS A 103 9.28 -1.84 -6.28
N GLU A 104 10.56 -2.06 -5.98
CA GLU A 104 11.06 -3.35 -5.50
C GLU A 104 10.45 -3.72 -4.15
N GLU A 105 10.34 -2.75 -3.25
CA GLU A 105 9.73 -2.96 -1.94
C GLU A 105 8.26 -3.33 -2.06
N VAL A 106 7.53 -2.61 -2.89
CA VAL A 106 6.09 -2.88 -3.12
C VAL A 106 5.93 -4.27 -3.74
N ALA A 107 6.77 -4.63 -4.72
CA ALA A 107 6.73 -5.96 -5.33
C ALA A 107 6.93 -7.05 -4.28
N SER A 108 7.88 -6.86 -3.37
CA SER A 108 8.13 -7.80 -2.28
C SER A 108 6.89 -7.97 -1.39
N VAL A 109 6.24 -6.87 -1.04
CA VAL A 109 5.02 -6.90 -0.22
C VAL A 109 3.90 -7.65 -0.95
N LEU A 110 3.67 -7.34 -2.23
CA LEU A 110 2.60 -7.98 -3.00
C LEU A 110 2.82 -9.49 -3.14
N LYS A 111 4.07 -9.91 -3.33
CA LYS A 111 4.41 -11.33 -3.40
C LYS A 111 4.17 -12.04 -2.08
N LYS A 112 4.55 -11.40 -0.96
CA LYS A 112 4.31 -11.96 0.37
C LYS A 112 2.83 -12.15 0.64
N ILE A 113 2.01 -11.16 0.30
CA ILE A 113 0.56 -11.24 0.48
C ILE A 113 -0.02 -12.37 -0.39
N SER A 114 0.41 -12.45 -1.63
CA SER A 114 -0.06 -13.47 -2.58
C SER A 114 0.30 -14.88 -2.10
N ASP A 115 1.51 -15.05 -1.57
CA ASP A 115 1.99 -16.35 -1.10
C ASP A 115 1.27 -16.85 0.16
N GLU A 116 0.81 -15.92 0.99
CA GLU A 116 0.05 -16.28 2.20
C GLU A 116 -1.39 -16.69 1.91
N GLY A 117 -1.81 -16.44 0.69
CA GLY A 117 -3.16 -16.63 0.22
C GLY A 117 -3.73 -17.95 0.27
#